data_eb73467e6cd93316d30cf66149da5cab
#
_entry.id   eb73467e6cd93316d30cf66149da5cab
#
_cell.length_a   1.000
_cell.length_b   1.000
_cell.length_c   1.000
_cell.angle_alpha   90.00
_cell.angle_beta   90.00
_cell.angle_gamma   90.00
#
_symmetry.space_group_name_H-M   'P 1'
#
loop_
_entity.id
_entity.type
_entity.pdbx_description
1 polymer ?
#
loop_
_entity_poly.entity_id
_entity_poly.type
_entity_poly.pdbx_seq_one_letter_code
_entity_poly.pdbx_strand_id
1 'polypeptide(L)'
;MENRCICVRIVAYDTDNVASKPVLVSVTVKGAAEALVIYNVYTTDISYNGFTLTVEAASDYGLSGNSSVAVWSSTAGQAKTLVWYPLQFVNGRASVRVNISNHGNYRGEYNCHAYVTDNRGTKKLYALTASVPTPVPKITSASVTEVSALGYQVNANFDCPLGVSNAEMKTWTDKLGLGAAVTTNMTVNGSSVMAYVMTSAHQNKSGTYHSVIYLYDKAGNCVTRTLDVQIPEDLERES
;
A
#
# COMPACT_ATOMS: atom_id res chain seq x y z
N MET A 1 30.13 -36.49 -21.80
CA MET A 1 30.28 -35.75 -20.50
C MET A 1 29.65 -34.39 -20.75
N GLU A 2 28.46 -34.17 -20.19
CA GLU A 2 27.79 -32.90 -20.34
C GLU A 2 28.27 -31.94 -19.24
N ASN A 3 28.54 -30.69 -19.63
CA ASN A 3 28.95 -29.64 -18.70
C ASN A 3 27.69 -29.08 -18.03
N ARG A 4 27.69 -28.96 -16.71
CA ARG A 4 26.63 -28.32 -15.92
C ARG A 4 26.94 -26.87 -15.69
N CYS A 5 25.94 -26.02 -15.86
CA CYS A 5 25.96 -24.66 -15.36
C CYS A 5 25.22 -24.60 -14.03
N ILE A 6 25.94 -24.34 -12.94
CA ILE A 6 25.34 -24.07 -11.63
C ILE A 6 25.30 -22.57 -11.45
N CYS A 7 24.11 -22.03 -11.17
CA CYS A 7 23.97 -20.63 -10.77
C CYS A 7 24.13 -20.54 -9.25
N VAL A 8 25.17 -19.85 -8.82
CA VAL A 8 25.40 -19.54 -7.40
C VAL A 8 24.87 -18.13 -7.13
N ARG A 9 23.95 -18.03 -6.20
CA ARG A 9 23.46 -16.75 -5.69
C ARG A 9 24.34 -16.32 -4.52
N ILE A 10 25.01 -15.18 -4.67
CA ILE A 10 25.81 -14.58 -3.61
C ILE A 10 25.04 -13.39 -3.06
N VAL A 11 24.78 -13.37 -1.77
CA VAL A 11 24.21 -12.26 -1.02
C VAL A 11 25.21 -11.91 0.08
N ALA A 12 25.69 -10.68 0.11
CA ALA A 12 26.46 -10.16 1.23
C ALA A 12 25.51 -9.49 2.23
N TYR A 13 25.85 -9.55 3.50
CA TYR A 13 25.15 -8.85 4.58
C TYR A 13 26.14 -7.86 5.21
N ASP A 14 25.67 -6.66 5.50
CA ASP A 14 26.45 -5.70 6.27
C ASP A 14 26.40 -5.98 7.78
N THR A 15 27.05 -5.15 8.57
CA THR A 15 27.08 -5.28 10.04
C THR A 15 25.72 -5.11 10.70
N ASP A 16 24.77 -4.49 10.02
CA ASP A 16 23.38 -4.28 10.47
C ASP A 16 22.44 -5.39 9.96
N ASN A 17 23.00 -6.45 9.38
CA ASN A 17 22.28 -7.59 8.82
C ASN A 17 21.37 -7.25 7.63
N VAL A 18 21.71 -6.16 6.91
CA VAL A 18 21.01 -5.75 5.68
C VAL A 18 21.62 -6.46 4.48
N ALA A 19 20.78 -7.15 3.72
CA ALA A 19 21.21 -7.93 2.55
C ALA A 19 21.53 -7.03 1.35
N SER A 20 22.65 -7.29 0.68
CA SER A 20 22.95 -6.70 -0.63
C SER A 20 21.99 -7.19 -1.72
N LYS A 21 21.96 -6.50 -2.86
CA LYS A 21 21.37 -7.09 -4.07
C LYS A 21 22.07 -8.39 -4.39
N PRO A 22 21.32 -9.48 -4.64
CA PRO A 22 21.94 -10.77 -4.98
C PRO A 22 22.71 -10.70 -6.31
N VAL A 23 23.89 -11.28 -6.33
CA VAL A 23 24.66 -11.50 -7.56
C VAL A 23 24.55 -12.98 -7.94
N LEU A 24 24.15 -13.25 -9.18
CA LEU A 24 24.13 -14.60 -9.75
C LEU A 24 25.43 -14.84 -10.48
N VAL A 25 26.15 -15.88 -10.06
CA VAL A 25 27.38 -16.35 -10.72
C VAL A 25 27.11 -17.71 -11.32
N SER A 26 27.32 -17.84 -12.64
CA SER A 26 27.26 -19.14 -13.33
C SER A 26 28.58 -19.86 -13.23
N VAL A 27 28.57 -21.07 -12.66
CA VAL A 27 29.73 -21.94 -12.56
C VAL A 27 29.46 -23.22 -13.37
N THR A 28 30.33 -23.54 -14.34
CA THR A 28 30.21 -24.77 -15.11
C THR A 28 30.88 -25.91 -14.36
N VAL A 29 30.14 -26.93 -13.96
CA VAL A 29 30.64 -28.14 -13.31
C VAL A 29 30.55 -29.32 -14.27
N LYS A 30 31.65 -30.03 -14.45
CA LYS A 30 31.65 -31.24 -15.28
C LYS A 30 31.16 -32.44 -14.46
N GLY A 31 30.11 -33.13 -14.96
CA GLY A 31 29.93 -34.53 -14.59
C GLY A 31 28.67 -35.06 -13.94
N ALA A 32 27.52 -34.43 -13.94
CA ALA A 32 26.26 -35.14 -13.67
C ALA A 32 25.06 -34.33 -14.12
N ALA A 33 24.08 -34.94 -14.82
CA ALA A 33 22.88 -34.27 -15.29
C ALA A 33 21.96 -33.85 -14.13
N GLU A 34 21.73 -32.56 -13.94
CA GLU A 34 20.71 -32.10 -13.02
C GLU A 34 19.39 -31.92 -13.72
N ALA A 35 18.42 -32.53 -13.06
CA ALA A 35 17.04 -32.20 -13.31
C ALA A 35 16.85 -30.70 -13.11
N LEU A 36 15.80 -30.14 -13.72
CA LEU A 36 15.28 -28.80 -13.46
C LEU A 36 15.35 -28.43 -11.96
N VAL A 37 15.95 -27.30 -11.62
CA VAL A 37 16.02 -26.78 -10.24
C VAL A 37 15.42 -25.37 -10.19
N ILE A 38 14.54 -25.13 -9.23
CA ILE A 38 14.09 -23.80 -8.84
C ILE A 38 14.93 -23.42 -7.62
N TYR A 39 15.79 -22.41 -7.75
CA TYR A 39 16.67 -21.98 -6.68
C TYR A 39 15.97 -21.06 -5.70
N ASN A 40 15.12 -20.17 -6.25
CA ASN A 40 14.47 -19.15 -5.45
C ASN A 40 13.20 -18.65 -6.13
N VAL A 41 12.22 -18.31 -5.32
CA VAL A 41 11.04 -17.56 -5.72
C VAL A 41 10.76 -16.53 -4.64
N TYR A 42 10.68 -15.26 -5.03
CA TYR A 42 10.51 -14.19 -4.07
C TYR A 42 9.73 -13.02 -4.67
N THR A 43 9.27 -12.11 -3.80
CA THR A 43 8.53 -10.91 -4.19
C THR A 43 9.30 -9.65 -3.82
N THR A 44 9.20 -8.64 -4.70
CA THR A 44 9.75 -7.28 -4.52
C THR A 44 8.71 -6.24 -4.92
N ASP A 45 9.02 -4.96 -4.73
CA ASP A 45 8.18 -3.81 -5.12
C ASP A 45 6.73 -3.95 -4.62
N ILE A 46 6.61 -4.44 -3.39
CA ILE A 46 5.30 -4.63 -2.76
C ILE A 46 4.70 -3.26 -2.47
N SER A 47 3.49 -3.05 -2.97
CA SER A 47 2.70 -1.84 -2.77
C SER A 47 1.23 -2.20 -2.63
N TYR A 48 0.39 -1.24 -2.30
CA TYR A 48 -1.07 -1.43 -2.25
C TYR A 48 -1.72 -1.74 -3.61
N ASN A 49 -0.95 -1.65 -4.72
CA ASN A 49 -1.39 -1.97 -6.08
C ASN A 49 -0.88 -3.32 -6.59
N GLY A 50 -0.02 -4.01 -5.83
CA GLY A 50 0.55 -5.29 -6.23
C GLY A 50 2.01 -5.46 -5.86
N PHE A 51 2.66 -6.42 -6.52
CA PHE A 51 4.05 -6.82 -6.26
C PHE A 51 4.71 -7.37 -7.53
N THR A 52 6.03 -7.42 -7.54
CA THR A 52 6.82 -8.12 -8.55
C THR A 52 7.19 -9.49 -8.01
N LEU A 53 6.89 -10.57 -8.77
CA LEU A 53 7.31 -11.93 -8.44
C LEU A 53 8.47 -12.30 -9.35
N THR A 54 9.54 -12.82 -8.75
CA THR A 54 10.75 -13.28 -9.45
C THR A 54 10.98 -14.76 -9.18
N VAL A 55 11.29 -15.50 -10.24
CA VAL A 55 11.65 -16.91 -10.20
C VAL A 55 13.05 -17.07 -10.75
N GLU A 56 13.90 -17.80 -10.01
CA GLU A 56 15.25 -18.15 -10.40
C GLU A 56 15.36 -19.67 -10.53
N ALA A 57 15.69 -20.15 -11.72
CA ALA A 57 15.74 -21.57 -12.03
C ALA A 57 16.82 -21.89 -13.05
N ALA A 58 17.23 -23.14 -13.11
CA ALA A 58 18.08 -23.68 -14.19
C ALA A 58 17.68 -25.11 -14.54
N SER A 59 18.03 -25.51 -15.76
CA SER A 59 17.98 -26.88 -16.23
C SER A 59 19.08 -27.07 -17.26
N ASP A 60 19.74 -28.24 -17.24
CA ASP A 60 20.72 -28.62 -18.26
C ASP A 60 20.12 -28.70 -19.68
N TYR A 61 18.79 -28.83 -19.75
CA TYR A 61 18.04 -28.91 -21.02
C TYR A 61 17.45 -27.56 -21.44
N GLY A 62 17.78 -26.48 -20.70
CA GLY A 62 17.18 -25.16 -20.88
C GLY A 62 15.78 -25.05 -20.31
N LEU A 63 15.37 -23.83 -19.99
CA LEU A 63 14.04 -23.52 -19.46
C LEU A 63 13.05 -23.26 -20.60
N SER A 64 11.87 -23.85 -20.50
CA SER A 64 10.83 -23.77 -21.51
C SER A 64 9.98 -22.51 -21.35
N GLY A 65 9.55 -21.92 -22.48
CA GLY A 65 8.58 -20.83 -22.52
C GLY A 65 7.17 -21.22 -22.00
N ASN A 66 6.91 -22.50 -21.73
CA ASN A 66 5.66 -22.98 -21.12
C ASN A 66 5.65 -22.86 -19.59
N SER A 67 6.63 -22.18 -19.01
CA SER A 67 6.66 -21.88 -17.59
C SER A 67 5.71 -20.74 -17.25
N SER A 68 5.04 -20.79 -16.12
CA SER A 68 4.07 -19.78 -15.71
C SER A 68 3.92 -19.72 -14.19
N VAL A 69 3.34 -18.65 -13.67
CA VAL A 69 2.91 -18.56 -12.27
C VAL A 69 1.41 -18.33 -12.19
N ALA A 70 0.74 -19.13 -11.38
CA ALA A 70 -0.65 -18.97 -11.01
C ALA A 70 -0.72 -18.09 -9.76
N VAL A 71 -1.50 -17.03 -9.80
CA VAL A 71 -1.66 -16.09 -8.68
C VAL A 71 -3.13 -15.89 -8.39
N TRP A 72 -3.52 -15.89 -7.12
CA TRP A 72 -4.89 -15.60 -6.68
C TRP A 72 -4.91 -15.04 -5.26
N SER A 73 -5.94 -14.25 -4.95
CA SER A 73 -6.18 -13.73 -3.60
C SER A 73 -6.66 -14.85 -2.67
N SER A 74 -6.04 -14.98 -1.50
CA SER A 74 -6.47 -15.91 -0.44
C SER A 74 -7.88 -15.55 0.08
N THR A 75 -8.17 -14.26 0.20
CA THR A 75 -9.45 -13.75 0.73
C THR A 75 -10.63 -14.03 -0.19
N ALA A 76 -10.46 -13.80 -1.51
CA ALA A 76 -11.55 -13.95 -2.48
C ALA A 76 -11.61 -15.36 -3.10
N GLY A 77 -10.56 -16.15 -2.93
CA GLY A 77 -10.44 -17.51 -3.39
C GLY A 77 -9.99 -17.65 -4.85
N GLN A 78 -9.43 -18.81 -5.15
CA GLN A 78 -8.87 -19.14 -6.46
C GLN A 78 -9.90 -19.02 -7.58
N ALA A 79 -11.11 -19.52 -7.39
CA ALA A 79 -12.15 -19.58 -8.43
C ALA A 79 -12.52 -18.20 -8.98
N LYS A 80 -12.35 -17.12 -8.18
CA LYS A 80 -12.73 -15.75 -8.57
C LYS A 80 -11.55 -14.92 -9.07
N THR A 81 -10.34 -15.25 -8.63
CA THR A 81 -9.21 -14.31 -8.76
C THR A 81 -7.96 -14.92 -9.38
N LEU A 82 -8.03 -16.18 -9.86
CA LEU A 82 -6.91 -16.84 -10.51
C LEU A 82 -6.52 -16.14 -11.82
N VAL A 83 -5.26 -15.75 -11.91
CA VAL A 83 -4.62 -15.27 -13.14
C VAL A 83 -3.31 -16.01 -13.34
N TRP A 84 -3.05 -16.41 -14.59
CA TRP A 84 -1.81 -17.03 -15.01
C TRP A 84 -0.90 -15.99 -15.68
N TYR A 85 0.35 -15.90 -15.19
CA TYR A 85 1.39 -15.04 -15.72
C TYR A 85 2.48 -15.89 -16.37
N PRO A 86 2.78 -15.69 -17.67
CA PRO A 86 3.86 -16.42 -18.34
C PRO A 86 5.22 -16.00 -17.76
N LEU A 87 6.12 -16.95 -17.58
CA LEU A 87 7.49 -16.72 -17.15
C LEU A 87 8.42 -16.77 -18.35
N GLN A 88 9.05 -15.64 -18.68
CA GLN A 88 10.08 -15.55 -19.72
C GLN A 88 11.45 -15.51 -19.03
N PHE A 89 12.18 -16.61 -19.13
CA PHE A 89 13.49 -16.75 -18.52
C PHE A 89 14.57 -16.13 -19.38
N VAL A 90 15.36 -15.24 -18.78
CA VAL A 90 16.60 -14.70 -19.33
C VAL A 90 17.70 -14.98 -18.32
N ASN A 91 18.73 -15.72 -18.72
CA ASN A 91 19.84 -16.13 -17.84
C ASN A 91 19.36 -16.77 -16.52
N GLY A 92 18.36 -17.66 -16.61
CA GLY A 92 17.85 -18.39 -15.44
C GLY A 92 16.92 -17.59 -14.53
N ARG A 93 16.53 -16.36 -14.89
CA ARG A 93 15.65 -15.50 -14.11
C ARG A 93 14.46 -15.03 -14.95
N ALA A 94 13.27 -15.08 -14.34
CA ALA A 94 12.04 -14.50 -14.88
C ALA A 94 11.36 -13.65 -13.83
N SER A 95 10.80 -12.51 -14.22
CA SER A 95 10.04 -11.63 -13.32
C SER A 95 8.72 -11.24 -13.96
N VAL A 96 7.65 -11.18 -13.17
CA VAL A 96 6.34 -10.72 -13.60
C VAL A 96 5.78 -9.71 -12.62
N ARG A 97 5.15 -8.65 -13.14
CA ARG A 97 4.40 -7.71 -12.30
C ARG A 97 2.98 -8.23 -12.07
N VAL A 98 2.62 -8.42 -10.82
CA VAL A 98 1.26 -8.78 -10.39
C VAL A 98 0.56 -7.50 -9.95
N ASN A 99 -0.48 -7.08 -10.69
CA ASN A 99 -1.33 -5.96 -10.34
C ASN A 99 -2.64 -6.49 -9.77
N ILE A 100 -3.05 -6.02 -8.59
CA ILE A 100 -4.28 -6.50 -7.94
C ILE A 100 -5.55 -6.17 -8.73
N SER A 101 -5.50 -5.20 -9.65
CA SER A 101 -6.61 -4.92 -10.56
C SER A 101 -7.00 -6.12 -11.42
N ASN A 102 -6.04 -7.00 -11.74
CA ASN A 102 -6.29 -8.25 -12.46
C ASN A 102 -6.97 -9.31 -11.57
N HIS A 103 -7.00 -9.09 -10.27
CA HIS A 103 -7.51 -9.99 -9.24
C HIS A 103 -8.69 -9.39 -8.47
N GLY A 104 -9.46 -8.47 -9.09
CA GLY A 104 -10.63 -7.85 -8.47
C GLY A 104 -10.31 -6.82 -7.37
N ASN A 105 -9.10 -6.26 -7.36
CA ASN A 105 -8.62 -5.27 -6.38
C ASN A 105 -8.61 -5.74 -4.92
N TYR A 106 -8.62 -7.04 -4.68
CA TYR A 106 -8.50 -7.58 -3.32
C TYR A 106 -7.10 -7.30 -2.77
N ARG A 107 -7.04 -6.99 -1.47
CA ARG A 107 -5.80 -6.78 -0.71
C ARG A 107 -5.62 -7.89 0.32
N GLY A 108 -4.48 -7.93 0.99
CA GLY A 108 -4.13 -9.00 1.89
C GLY A 108 -3.26 -10.06 1.21
N GLU A 109 -3.40 -11.31 1.62
CA GLU A 109 -2.56 -12.40 1.16
C GLU A 109 -2.93 -12.91 -0.23
N TYR A 110 -1.91 -13.18 -1.03
CA TYR A 110 -1.95 -13.81 -2.34
C TYR A 110 -1.18 -15.11 -2.33
N ASN A 111 -1.76 -16.17 -2.89
CA ASN A 111 -1.05 -17.40 -3.19
C ASN A 111 -0.41 -17.30 -4.57
N CYS A 112 0.84 -17.73 -4.67
CA CYS A 112 1.64 -17.71 -5.89
C CYS A 112 2.24 -19.10 -6.10
N HIS A 113 1.82 -19.80 -7.17
CA HIS A 113 2.35 -21.10 -7.54
C HIS A 113 3.14 -21.00 -8.84
N ALA A 114 4.46 -21.04 -8.76
CA ALA A 114 5.36 -21.00 -9.91
C ALA A 114 5.55 -22.42 -10.46
N TYR A 115 5.11 -22.62 -11.69
CA TYR A 115 5.29 -23.85 -12.47
C TYR A 115 6.40 -23.62 -13.48
N VAL A 116 7.56 -24.20 -13.22
CA VAL A 116 8.72 -24.12 -14.14
C VAL A 116 8.81 -25.42 -14.91
N THR A 117 8.98 -25.32 -16.21
CA THR A 117 9.10 -26.43 -17.14
C THR A 117 10.42 -26.31 -17.90
N ASP A 118 11.13 -27.41 -18.09
CA ASP A 118 12.29 -27.46 -18.98
C ASP A 118 11.91 -27.88 -20.41
N ASN A 119 12.88 -27.86 -21.33
CA ASN A 119 12.62 -28.24 -22.74
C ASN A 119 12.39 -29.73 -22.95
N ARG A 120 12.55 -30.57 -21.92
CA ARG A 120 12.16 -32.00 -21.92
C ARG A 120 10.74 -32.21 -21.41
N GLY A 121 10.09 -31.16 -20.92
CA GLY A 121 8.76 -31.25 -20.33
C GLY A 121 8.75 -31.63 -18.85
N THR A 122 9.92 -31.70 -18.20
CA THR A 122 10.00 -31.85 -16.73
C THR A 122 9.41 -30.61 -16.07
N LYS A 123 8.55 -30.83 -15.06
CA LYS A 123 7.88 -29.71 -14.36
C LYS A 123 8.24 -29.71 -12.88
N LYS A 124 8.48 -28.52 -12.33
CA LYS A 124 8.57 -28.30 -10.89
C LYS A 124 7.64 -27.19 -10.45
N LEU A 125 7.11 -27.31 -9.25
CA LEU A 125 6.26 -26.34 -8.57
C LEU A 125 7.02 -25.75 -7.39
N TYR A 126 6.91 -24.44 -7.23
CA TYR A 126 7.27 -23.73 -6.01
C TYR A 126 6.10 -22.85 -5.59
N ALA A 127 5.66 -22.97 -4.35
CA ALA A 127 4.56 -22.17 -3.78
C ALA A 127 5.09 -21.19 -2.75
N LEU A 128 4.60 -19.95 -2.81
CA LEU A 128 4.84 -18.92 -1.79
C LEU A 128 3.58 -18.06 -1.64
N THR A 129 3.58 -17.24 -0.59
CA THR A 129 2.56 -16.20 -0.40
C THR A 129 3.20 -14.81 -0.50
N ALA A 130 2.38 -13.83 -0.92
CA ALA A 130 2.72 -12.41 -0.94
C ALA A 130 1.63 -11.63 -0.22
N SER A 131 1.98 -10.62 0.55
CA SER A 131 1.00 -9.77 1.23
C SER A 131 0.94 -8.38 0.61
N VAL A 132 -0.23 -8.01 0.08
CA VAL A 132 -0.51 -6.68 -0.45
C VAL A 132 -1.12 -5.83 0.65
N PRO A 133 -0.46 -4.73 1.08
CA PRO A 133 -0.94 -3.91 2.18
C PRO A 133 -2.21 -3.14 1.79
N THR A 134 -3.07 -2.89 2.77
CA THR A 134 -4.15 -1.92 2.65
C THR A 134 -3.62 -0.56 3.11
N PRO A 135 -3.55 0.45 2.23
CA PRO A 135 -3.15 1.78 2.65
C PRO A 135 -4.24 2.38 3.53
N VAL A 136 -3.83 3.22 4.48
CA VAL A 136 -4.72 4.01 5.31
C VAL A 136 -4.58 5.49 4.97
N PRO A 137 -5.64 6.30 5.12
CA PRO A 137 -5.56 7.73 4.88
C PRO A 137 -4.64 8.40 5.92
N LYS A 138 -4.01 9.51 5.54
CA LYS A 138 -3.14 10.29 6.42
C LYS A 138 -3.38 11.78 6.22
N ILE A 139 -3.63 12.53 7.28
CA ILE A 139 -3.62 13.99 7.27
C ILE A 139 -2.16 14.43 7.39
N THR A 140 -1.63 15.06 6.34
CA THR A 140 -0.21 15.45 6.23
C THR A 140 0.07 16.79 6.87
N SER A 141 -0.90 17.70 6.82
CA SER A 141 -0.85 19.00 7.52
C SER A 141 -2.26 19.47 7.83
N ALA A 142 -2.41 20.30 8.85
CA ALA A 142 -3.64 21.01 9.15
C ALA A 142 -3.33 22.38 9.76
N SER A 143 -4.14 23.37 9.44
CA SER A 143 -3.97 24.76 9.89
C SER A 143 -5.32 25.44 10.08
N VAL A 144 -5.32 26.46 10.92
CA VAL A 144 -6.42 27.39 11.10
C VAL A 144 -6.03 28.74 10.48
N THR A 145 -6.94 29.34 9.76
CA THR A 145 -6.79 30.66 9.12
C THR A 145 -8.05 31.50 9.34
N GLU A 146 -7.99 32.77 8.96
CA GLU A 146 -9.15 33.72 9.00
C GLU A 146 -9.84 33.78 10.39
N VAL A 147 -9.01 33.77 11.46
CA VAL A 147 -9.53 33.82 12.83
C VAL A 147 -10.07 35.20 13.15
N SER A 148 -11.34 35.25 13.55
CA SER A 148 -12.05 36.44 13.96
C SER A 148 -13.10 36.12 15.03
N ALA A 149 -13.76 37.13 15.59
CA ALA A 149 -14.89 36.96 16.50
C ALA A 149 -16.10 36.25 15.83
N LEU A 150 -16.19 36.23 14.51
CA LEU A 150 -17.27 35.60 13.75
C LEU A 150 -17.01 34.13 13.42
N GLY A 151 -15.73 33.72 13.45
CA GLY A 151 -15.35 32.35 13.15
C GLY A 151 -13.92 32.20 12.64
N TYR A 152 -13.64 31.05 12.05
CA TYR A 152 -12.33 30.70 11.49
C TYR A 152 -12.45 29.62 10.42
N GLN A 153 -11.44 29.54 9.58
CA GLN A 153 -11.35 28.48 8.56
C GLN A 153 -10.35 27.42 8.98
N VAL A 154 -10.73 26.16 8.83
CA VAL A 154 -9.84 25.00 8.99
C VAL A 154 -9.50 24.44 7.62
N ASN A 155 -8.20 24.26 7.37
CA ASN A 155 -7.65 23.66 6.16
C ASN A 155 -6.79 22.46 6.55
N ALA A 156 -6.85 21.39 5.76
CA ALA A 156 -5.92 20.26 5.93
C ALA A 156 -5.54 19.66 4.57
N ASN A 157 -4.30 19.21 4.46
CA ASN A 157 -3.82 18.40 3.34
C ASN A 157 -3.75 16.94 3.78
N PHE A 158 -3.98 16.06 2.83
CA PHE A 158 -4.01 14.63 3.11
C PHE A 158 -3.41 13.80 1.97
N ASP A 159 -3.00 12.57 2.32
CA ASP A 159 -2.76 11.47 1.40
C ASP A 159 -3.82 10.39 1.66
N CYS A 160 -4.60 10.05 0.63
CA CYS A 160 -5.70 9.09 0.72
C CYS A 160 -5.73 8.21 -0.54
N PRO A 161 -4.84 7.19 -0.63
CA PRO A 161 -4.61 6.42 -1.85
C PRO A 161 -5.85 5.68 -2.38
N LEU A 162 -6.80 5.36 -1.51
CA LEU A 162 -8.07 4.70 -1.88
C LEU A 162 -9.18 5.69 -2.25
N GLY A 163 -8.89 6.98 -2.19
CA GLY A 163 -9.84 8.07 -2.40
C GLY A 163 -10.70 8.33 -1.17
N VAL A 164 -11.11 9.58 -1.02
CA VAL A 164 -11.97 10.05 0.09
C VAL A 164 -13.40 9.58 -0.14
N SER A 165 -14.03 9.02 0.90
CA SER A 165 -15.46 8.74 0.93
C SER A 165 -16.24 9.82 1.69
N ASN A 166 -15.66 10.33 2.78
CA ASN A 166 -16.23 11.42 3.58
C ASN A 166 -15.13 12.21 4.28
N ALA A 167 -15.39 13.50 4.49
CA ALA A 167 -14.58 14.36 5.33
C ALA A 167 -15.51 15.25 6.16
N GLU A 168 -15.40 15.16 7.47
CA GLU A 168 -16.20 15.94 8.40
C GLU A 168 -15.33 16.48 9.53
N MET A 169 -15.84 17.50 10.20
CA MET A 169 -15.18 18.10 11.35
C MET A 169 -16.19 18.26 12.49
N LYS A 170 -15.80 17.87 13.70
CA LYS A 170 -16.54 18.16 14.94
C LYS A 170 -15.87 19.29 15.67
N THR A 171 -16.66 20.30 16.02
CA THR A 171 -16.17 21.49 16.72
C THR A 171 -17.00 21.75 17.97
N TRP A 172 -16.33 22.10 19.07
CA TRP A 172 -16.95 22.52 20.33
C TRP A 172 -16.09 23.58 21.01
N THR A 173 -16.62 24.26 22.00
CA THR A 173 -15.90 25.22 22.83
C THR A 173 -15.74 24.70 24.24
N ASP A 174 -14.70 25.14 24.96
CA ASP A 174 -14.53 24.85 26.38
C ASP A 174 -15.76 25.24 27.20
N LYS A 175 -16.38 26.37 26.84
CA LYS A 175 -17.55 26.93 27.55
C LYS A 175 -18.81 26.06 27.43
N LEU A 176 -18.99 25.33 26.31
CA LEU A 176 -20.17 24.52 26.04
C LEU A 176 -19.89 23.01 26.20
N GLY A 177 -18.63 22.62 26.14
CA GLY A 177 -18.19 21.23 26.24
C GLY A 177 -18.51 20.36 24.99
N LEU A 178 -17.96 19.16 24.97
CA LEU A 178 -18.08 18.21 23.86
C LEU A 178 -19.55 17.80 23.59
N GLY A 179 -20.42 17.83 24.60
CA GLY A 179 -21.85 17.49 24.43
C GLY A 179 -22.59 18.45 23.49
N ALA A 180 -22.06 19.64 23.27
CA ALA A 180 -22.59 20.65 22.33
C ALA A 180 -21.79 20.71 21.01
N ALA A 181 -21.06 19.64 20.66
CA ALA A 181 -20.27 19.62 19.45
C ALA A 181 -21.16 19.73 18.19
N VAL A 182 -20.72 20.57 17.27
CA VAL A 182 -21.34 20.75 15.94
C VAL A 182 -20.51 19.99 14.91
N THR A 183 -21.19 19.20 14.08
CA THR A 183 -20.54 18.50 12.96
C THR A 183 -20.73 19.31 11.68
N THR A 184 -19.64 19.56 10.98
CA THR A 184 -19.61 20.28 9.70
C THR A 184 -18.96 19.40 8.64
N ASN A 185 -19.62 19.23 7.48
CA ASN A 185 -19.01 18.57 6.33
C ASN A 185 -17.88 19.46 5.78
N MET A 186 -16.75 18.86 5.46
CA MET A 186 -15.63 19.57 4.84
C MET A 186 -15.70 19.45 3.31
N THR A 187 -15.36 20.52 2.63
CA THR A 187 -15.23 20.53 1.18
C THR A 187 -13.91 19.87 0.79
N VAL A 188 -13.98 18.83 -0.04
CA VAL A 188 -12.81 18.13 -0.58
C VAL A 188 -12.41 18.78 -1.91
N ASN A 189 -11.14 19.20 -2.03
CA ASN A 189 -10.56 19.74 -3.25
C ASN A 189 -9.18 19.11 -3.50
N GLY A 190 -9.12 18.16 -4.46
CA GLY A 190 -7.91 17.39 -4.74
C GLY A 190 -7.42 16.64 -3.52
N SER A 191 -6.25 17.01 -3.00
CA SER A 191 -5.61 16.45 -1.79
C SER A 191 -5.76 17.34 -0.55
N SER A 192 -6.75 18.23 -0.54
CA SER A 192 -7.05 19.11 0.59
C SER A 192 -8.52 19.06 0.99
N VAL A 193 -8.79 19.39 2.25
CA VAL A 193 -10.13 19.60 2.80
C VAL A 193 -10.19 20.96 3.50
N MET A 194 -11.37 21.57 3.46
CA MET A 194 -11.62 22.88 4.04
C MET A 194 -13.02 22.93 4.66
N ALA A 195 -13.15 23.61 5.80
CA ALA A 195 -14.44 24.01 6.36
C ALA A 195 -14.29 25.34 7.11
N TYR A 196 -15.37 26.10 7.15
CA TYR A 196 -15.49 27.31 7.95
C TYR A 196 -16.34 27.03 9.20
N VAL A 197 -15.88 27.47 10.36
CA VAL A 197 -16.59 27.37 11.64
C VAL A 197 -17.12 28.74 12.01
N MET A 198 -18.44 28.85 12.12
CA MET A 198 -19.09 30.09 12.57
C MET A 198 -19.33 30.06 14.09
N THR A 199 -18.96 31.11 14.81
CA THR A 199 -19.23 31.21 16.25
C THR A 199 -20.72 31.23 16.58
N SER A 200 -21.56 31.66 15.64
CA SER A 200 -23.03 31.62 15.78
C SER A 200 -23.56 30.19 16.01
N ALA A 201 -22.92 29.16 15.44
CA ALA A 201 -23.29 27.78 15.69
C ALA A 201 -22.91 27.31 17.12
N HIS A 202 -22.11 28.08 17.83
CA HIS A 202 -21.64 27.85 19.20
C HIS A 202 -22.09 28.96 20.14
N GLN A 203 -23.30 29.52 19.92
CA GLN A 203 -23.91 30.57 20.75
C GLN A 203 -23.02 31.84 20.84
N ASN A 204 -22.25 32.14 19.80
CA ASN A 204 -21.31 33.28 19.74
C ASN A 204 -20.31 33.32 20.93
N LYS A 205 -19.91 32.16 21.45
CA LYS A 205 -18.94 32.11 22.54
C LYS A 205 -17.53 32.43 22.03
N SER A 206 -16.83 33.27 22.75
CA SER A 206 -15.38 33.47 22.63
C SER A 206 -14.61 32.43 23.44
N GLY A 207 -13.30 32.35 23.25
CA GLY A 207 -12.39 31.46 23.98
C GLY A 207 -11.90 30.30 23.13
N THR A 208 -11.50 29.22 23.77
CA THR A 208 -10.91 28.05 23.08
C THR A 208 -11.97 27.24 22.34
N TYR A 209 -11.73 26.99 21.07
CA TYR A 209 -12.46 26.07 20.22
C TYR A 209 -11.58 24.88 19.88
N HIS A 210 -12.13 23.69 19.97
CA HIS A 210 -11.54 22.44 19.58
C HIS A 210 -12.17 21.96 18.28
N SER A 211 -11.34 21.66 17.28
CA SER A 211 -11.81 21.12 16.00
C SER A 211 -11.13 19.78 15.75
N VAL A 212 -11.92 18.74 15.54
CA VAL A 212 -11.43 17.41 15.17
C VAL A 212 -11.87 17.08 13.76
N ILE A 213 -10.91 16.97 12.86
CA ILE A 213 -11.12 16.52 11.48
C ILE A 213 -11.23 15.00 11.48
N TYR A 214 -12.19 14.44 10.77
CA TYR A 214 -12.37 13.03 10.46
C TYR A 214 -12.32 12.87 8.95
N LEU A 215 -11.32 12.16 8.43
CA LEU A 215 -11.16 11.85 7.02
C LEU A 215 -11.31 10.34 6.81
N TYR A 216 -12.31 9.94 6.04
CA TYR A 216 -12.62 8.55 5.73
C TYR A 216 -12.23 8.21 4.29
N ASP A 217 -11.60 7.06 4.09
CA ASP A 217 -11.37 6.52 2.76
C ASP A 217 -12.53 5.65 2.27
N LYS A 218 -12.48 5.24 0.99
CA LYS A 218 -13.49 4.35 0.38
C LYS A 218 -13.46 2.90 0.91
N ALA A 219 -12.46 2.53 1.70
CA ALA A 219 -12.39 1.24 2.39
C ALA A 219 -12.93 1.30 3.83
N GLY A 220 -13.37 2.49 4.30
CA GLY A 220 -13.91 2.71 5.64
C GLY A 220 -12.85 2.99 6.70
N ASN A 221 -11.58 3.14 6.34
CA ASN A 221 -10.56 3.57 7.30
C ASN A 221 -10.73 5.07 7.60
N CYS A 222 -10.50 5.46 8.85
CA CYS A 222 -10.59 6.84 9.33
C CYS A 222 -9.27 7.30 9.93
N VAL A 223 -8.89 8.55 9.62
CA VAL A 223 -7.82 9.25 10.32
C VAL A 223 -8.38 10.56 10.89
N THR A 224 -7.87 10.96 12.06
CA THR A 224 -8.28 12.18 12.73
C THR A 224 -7.12 13.14 12.95
N ARG A 225 -7.45 14.44 13.02
CA ARG A 225 -6.51 15.50 13.42
C ARG A 225 -7.22 16.53 14.27
N THR A 226 -6.67 16.82 15.44
CA THR A 226 -7.20 17.87 16.33
C THR A 226 -6.44 19.18 16.13
N LEU A 227 -7.18 20.28 16.19
CA LEU A 227 -6.69 21.65 16.17
C LEU A 227 -7.42 22.43 17.27
N ASP A 228 -6.69 23.28 17.95
CA ASP A 228 -7.25 24.24 18.92
C ASP A 228 -7.04 25.65 18.39
N VAL A 229 -8.05 26.50 18.56
CA VAL A 229 -8.00 27.90 18.16
C VAL A 229 -8.60 28.80 19.23
N GLN A 230 -7.99 29.94 19.45
CA GLN A 230 -8.49 30.97 20.36
C GLN A 230 -9.30 31.98 19.57
N ILE A 231 -10.61 32.09 19.86
CA ILE A 231 -11.50 33.08 19.29
C ILE A 231 -11.53 34.30 20.21
N PRO A 232 -11.23 35.50 19.67
CA PRO A 232 -11.27 36.74 20.42
C PRO A 232 -12.68 37.09 20.87
N GLU A 233 -12.77 37.91 21.90
CA GLU A 233 -14.04 38.52 22.32
C GLU A 233 -14.51 39.54 21.26
N ASP A 234 -15.82 39.60 21.03
CA ASP A 234 -16.45 40.57 20.13
C ASP A 234 -16.82 41.80 20.94
N LEU A 235 -15.93 42.74 21.02
CA LEU A 235 -16.11 43.98 21.80
C LEU A 235 -17.23 44.90 21.25
N GLU A 236 -17.69 44.68 20.02
CA GLU A 236 -18.75 45.47 19.41
C GLU A 236 -20.18 44.98 19.74
N ARG A 237 -20.30 43.77 20.30
CA ARG A 237 -21.59 43.14 20.64
C ARG A 237 -22.07 43.41 22.08
N GLU A 238 -21.21 44.02 22.91
CA GLU A 238 -21.53 44.36 24.32
C GLU A 238 -21.99 45.82 24.52
N SER A 239 -22.23 46.59 23.43
CA SER A 239 -22.67 47.99 23.46
C SER A 239 -24.16 48.14 23.09
#